data_12b3fda4679b968234e0d50dabb4b43f
#
_entry.id   12b3fda4679b968234e0d50dabb4b43f
#
_cell.length_a   1.000
_cell.length_b   1.000
_cell.length_c   1.000
_cell.angle_alpha   90.00
_cell.angle_beta   90.00
_cell.angle_gamma   90.00
#
_symmetry.space_group_name_H-M   'P 1'
#
loop_
_entity.id
_entity.type
_entity.pdbx_description
1 polymer ?
#
loop_
_entity_poly.entity_id
_entity_poly.type
_entity_poly.pdbx_seq_one_letter_code
_entity_poly.pdbx_strand_id
1 'polypeptide(L)'
;MEKKNIALVTGVTGQDGSYLSEFLLEKGYEVHGIIRRSSVDYRQRIAHLEGKPHFHLHYADMSDSMSLVKLVGKVKPTEIYNLAAQSHVQVSFDTPEFTADVDAVGVLRVLEAVRTNHLEDTCRIYQASTSELYGKVEEVPQNEDTPFHPYSPYAVAKLYGYWIVKEYRDAYGMFCCSGILFNHESERRGETFVTRKITLAAARIAQGKQDKLYLGNLSSLRDWGYAKDYVECMWLILQQEKPEDFVIATGVQHSVREFCHYAFKHAGIELEFRGKGLDEKGIDKATGRVLVEVSEDFYRPTDVVNLWGDPTKAKEKLGWDPMQKTSFEQLVAIMVKHDMEQVAADHVAQVMRVNLAEYLEKGVVK
;
A
#
# COMPACT_ATOMS: atom_id res chain seq x y z
N MET A 1 30.64 11.02 -18.41
CA MET A 1 29.75 9.89 -18.16
C MET A 1 28.50 10.45 -17.49
N GLU A 2 27.34 10.28 -18.09
CA GLU A 2 26.07 10.63 -17.43
C GLU A 2 26.01 9.91 -16.07
N LYS A 3 25.63 10.65 -15.03
CA LYS A 3 25.50 10.10 -13.68
C LYS A 3 24.31 9.14 -13.70
N LYS A 4 24.56 7.84 -13.58
CA LYS A 4 23.51 6.82 -13.59
C LYS A 4 22.65 6.97 -12.34
N ASN A 5 21.34 7.07 -12.51
CA ASN A 5 20.41 7.09 -11.38
C ASN A 5 20.25 5.68 -10.82
N ILE A 6 20.57 5.51 -9.54
CA ILE A 6 20.51 4.23 -8.82
C ILE A 6 19.50 4.37 -7.69
N ALA A 7 18.44 3.58 -7.75
CA ALA A 7 17.40 3.56 -6.73
C ALA A 7 17.50 2.31 -5.85
N LEU A 8 17.46 2.49 -4.53
CA LEU A 8 17.29 1.41 -3.56
C LEU A 8 15.86 1.46 -3.02
N VAL A 9 15.10 0.38 -3.23
CA VAL A 9 13.69 0.28 -2.83
C VAL A 9 13.55 -0.76 -1.74
N THR A 10 13.20 -0.33 -0.53
CA THR A 10 12.78 -1.25 0.55
C THR A 10 11.32 -1.61 0.36
N GLY A 11 10.90 -2.79 0.79
CA GLY A 11 9.51 -3.23 0.59
C GLY A 11 9.15 -3.45 -0.89
N VAL A 12 10.11 -3.81 -1.72
CA VAL A 12 9.97 -3.99 -3.18
C VAL A 12 8.88 -4.99 -3.59
N THR A 13 8.58 -5.98 -2.74
CA THR A 13 7.54 -6.99 -2.96
C THR A 13 6.13 -6.54 -2.56
N GLY A 14 6.01 -5.34 -1.99
CA GLY A 14 4.72 -4.72 -1.66
C GLY A 14 4.01 -4.17 -2.90
N GLN A 15 2.79 -3.66 -2.69
CA GLN A 15 2.01 -2.98 -3.72
C GLN A 15 2.83 -1.84 -4.35
N ASP A 16 3.22 -0.87 -3.54
CA ASP A 16 3.89 0.34 -4.00
C ASP A 16 5.29 0.06 -4.52
N GLY A 17 6.05 -0.78 -3.82
CA GLY A 17 7.40 -1.16 -4.22
C GLY A 17 7.45 -1.82 -5.60
N SER A 18 6.45 -2.64 -5.94
CA SER A 18 6.35 -3.29 -7.25
C SER A 18 6.06 -2.28 -8.37
N TYR A 19 5.09 -1.37 -8.18
CA TYR A 19 4.80 -0.31 -9.16
C TYR A 19 5.92 0.71 -9.29
N LEU A 20 6.51 1.12 -8.17
CA LEU A 20 7.63 2.05 -8.18
C LEU A 20 8.84 1.45 -8.93
N SER A 21 9.11 0.17 -8.75
CA SER A 21 10.21 -0.50 -9.46
C SER A 21 9.97 -0.51 -10.97
N GLU A 22 8.75 -0.79 -11.43
CA GLU A 22 8.37 -0.69 -12.85
C GLU A 22 8.60 0.73 -13.37
N PHE A 23 8.05 1.72 -12.67
CA PHE A 23 8.13 3.13 -13.03
C PHE A 23 9.58 3.63 -13.11
N LEU A 24 10.43 3.27 -12.15
CA LEU A 24 11.85 3.67 -12.14
C LEU A 24 12.64 3.00 -13.27
N LEU A 25 12.37 1.72 -13.56
CA LEU A 25 12.97 1.02 -14.71
C LEU A 25 12.60 1.69 -16.04
N GLU A 26 11.32 2.08 -16.20
CA GLU A 26 10.85 2.83 -17.39
C GLU A 26 11.56 4.19 -17.54
N LYS A 27 11.92 4.82 -16.42
CA LYS A 27 12.73 6.06 -16.40
C LYS A 27 14.25 5.83 -16.57
N GLY A 28 14.69 4.59 -16.76
CA GLY A 28 16.10 4.27 -17.01
C GLY A 28 16.97 4.17 -15.75
N TYR A 29 16.36 4.03 -14.57
CA TYR A 29 17.10 3.78 -13.33
C TYR A 29 17.69 2.37 -13.29
N GLU A 30 18.79 2.23 -12.56
CA GLU A 30 19.18 0.94 -11.98
C GLU A 30 18.45 0.75 -10.65
N VAL A 31 17.63 -0.28 -10.56
CA VAL A 31 16.74 -0.51 -9.41
C VAL A 31 17.26 -1.68 -8.57
N HIS A 32 17.53 -1.42 -7.32
CA HIS A 32 17.93 -2.40 -6.32
C HIS A 32 16.81 -2.57 -5.29
N GLY A 33 16.17 -3.75 -5.27
CA GLY A 33 15.10 -4.07 -4.34
C GLY A 33 15.59 -4.84 -3.12
N ILE A 34 15.09 -4.48 -1.93
CA ILE A 34 15.35 -5.23 -0.71
C ILE A 34 14.21 -6.23 -0.47
N ILE A 35 14.59 -7.49 -0.29
CA ILE A 35 13.70 -8.58 0.14
C ILE A 35 14.21 -9.20 1.44
N ARG A 36 13.28 -9.65 2.29
CA ARG A 36 13.62 -10.41 3.51
C ARG A 36 13.88 -11.88 3.16
N ARG A 37 14.68 -12.57 3.98
CA ARG A 37 14.77 -14.02 3.89
C ARG A 37 13.46 -14.65 4.39
N SER A 38 12.92 -15.57 3.62
CA SER A 38 11.71 -16.32 3.94
C SER A 38 11.79 -17.71 3.34
N SER A 39 11.15 -18.69 3.98
CA SER A 39 10.93 -20.04 3.42
C SER A 39 9.76 -20.08 2.43
N VAL A 40 8.96 -19.03 2.36
CA VAL A 40 7.82 -18.90 1.44
C VAL A 40 8.16 -17.84 0.39
N ASP A 41 7.84 -18.14 -0.87
CA ASP A 41 7.98 -17.16 -1.95
C ASP A 41 6.84 -16.13 -1.88
N TYR A 42 7.20 -14.86 -1.76
CA TYR A 42 6.29 -13.71 -1.70
C TYR A 42 6.61 -12.67 -2.78
N ARG A 43 7.33 -13.10 -3.86
CA ARG A 43 7.80 -12.23 -4.96
C ARG A 43 6.81 -12.10 -6.11
N GLN A 44 5.58 -12.63 -5.99
CA GLN A 44 4.61 -12.70 -7.09
C GLN A 44 4.38 -11.34 -7.76
N ARG A 45 4.36 -10.24 -6.97
CA ARG A 45 4.16 -8.87 -7.52
C ARG A 45 5.33 -8.35 -8.35
N ILE A 46 6.51 -8.93 -8.20
CA ILE A 46 7.74 -8.53 -8.91
C ILE A 46 8.31 -9.64 -9.81
N ALA A 47 7.66 -10.79 -9.89
CA ALA A 47 8.16 -11.94 -10.65
C ALA A 47 8.46 -11.59 -12.13
N HIS A 48 7.65 -10.74 -12.73
CA HIS A 48 7.83 -10.24 -14.10
C HIS A 48 9.02 -9.28 -14.28
N LEU A 49 9.63 -8.81 -13.19
CA LEU A 49 10.84 -7.97 -13.19
C LEU A 49 12.11 -8.80 -13.01
N GLU A 50 12.01 -10.01 -12.49
CA GLU A 50 13.18 -10.88 -12.28
C GLU A 50 13.86 -11.20 -13.62
N GLY A 51 15.18 -11.07 -13.64
CA GLY A 51 15.98 -11.27 -14.86
C GLY A 51 15.97 -10.10 -15.86
N LYS A 52 15.21 -9.02 -15.61
CA LYS A 52 15.30 -7.82 -16.43
C LYS A 52 16.63 -7.10 -16.21
N PRO A 53 17.23 -6.52 -17.26
CA PRO A 53 18.37 -5.63 -17.11
C PRO A 53 18.04 -4.51 -16.12
N HIS A 54 19.04 -4.17 -15.28
CA HIS A 54 18.93 -3.07 -14.31
C HIS A 54 17.95 -3.30 -13.14
N PHE A 55 17.44 -4.53 -12.94
CA PHE A 55 16.68 -4.90 -11.75
C PHE A 55 17.43 -5.94 -10.92
N HIS A 56 17.73 -5.60 -9.67
CA HIS A 56 18.57 -6.42 -8.77
C HIS A 56 17.87 -6.61 -7.43
N LEU A 57 17.88 -7.84 -6.91
CA LEU A 57 17.31 -8.15 -5.60
C LEU A 57 18.43 -8.45 -4.60
N HIS A 58 18.27 -7.93 -3.37
CA HIS A 58 19.21 -8.10 -2.27
C HIS A 58 18.48 -8.54 -1.01
N TYR A 59 19.12 -9.39 -0.23
CA TYR A 59 18.62 -9.76 1.09
C TYR A 59 19.09 -8.75 2.14
N ALA A 60 18.16 -8.09 2.80
CA ALA A 60 18.37 -7.28 3.99
C ALA A 60 17.05 -7.18 4.79
N ASP A 61 17.10 -6.69 6.02
CA ASP A 61 15.94 -6.54 6.90
C ASP A 61 15.99 -5.18 7.62
N MET A 62 14.83 -4.54 7.78
CA MET A 62 14.71 -3.28 8.50
C MET A 62 15.10 -3.40 9.99
N SER A 63 15.06 -4.62 10.55
CA SER A 63 15.49 -4.94 11.91
C SER A 63 17.00 -5.20 12.03
N ASP A 64 17.76 -5.24 10.92
CA ASP A 64 19.21 -5.53 10.90
C ASP A 64 20.01 -4.35 10.32
N SER A 65 20.53 -3.53 11.22
CA SER A 65 21.36 -2.36 10.87
C SER A 65 22.56 -2.71 9.99
N MET A 66 23.24 -3.81 10.30
CA MET A 66 24.46 -4.16 9.60
C MET A 66 24.22 -4.61 8.16
N SER A 67 23.09 -5.31 7.90
CA SER A 67 22.70 -5.68 6.54
C SER A 67 22.40 -4.43 5.69
N LEU A 68 21.72 -3.45 6.26
CA LEU A 68 21.42 -2.17 5.60
C LEU A 68 22.68 -1.36 5.32
N VAL A 69 23.58 -1.20 6.31
CA VAL A 69 24.87 -0.48 6.14
C VAL A 69 25.70 -1.08 5.03
N LYS A 70 25.89 -2.42 5.04
CA LYS A 70 26.65 -3.12 4.00
C LYS A 70 26.01 -2.96 2.62
N LEU A 71 24.70 -3.04 2.53
CA LEU A 71 23.98 -2.95 1.25
C LEU A 71 24.06 -1.53 0.68
N VAL A 72 23.80 -0.50 1.49
CA VAL A 72 23.91 0.90 1.06
C VAL A 72 25.34 1.22 0.61
N GLY A 73 26.38 0.74 1.33
CA GLY A 73 27.77 0.91 0.95
C GLY A 73 28.16 0.19 -0.34
N LYS A 74 27.55 -0.95 -0.63
CA LYS A 74 27.74 -1.73 -1.87
C LYS A 74 27.06 -1.07 -3.07
N VAL A 75 25.79 -0.66 -2.91
CA VAL A 75 24.95 -0.14 -3.99
C VAL A 75 25.27 1.32 -4.28
N LYS A 76 25.58 2.12 -3.25
CA LYS A 76 25.78 3.58 -3.32
C LYS A 76 24.63 4.28 -4.07
N PRO A 77 23.39 4.14 -3.57
CA PRO A 77 22.22 4.66 -4.25
C PRO A 77 22.24 6.18 -4.33
N THR A 78 21.72 6.73 -5.41
CA THR A 78 21.42 8.16 -5.55
C THR A 78 20.07 8.51 -4.95
N GLU A 79 19.16 7.53 -4.88
CA GLU A 79 17.83 7.67 -4.29
C GLU A 79 17.49 6.41 -3.48
N ILE A 80 16.89 6.60 -2.30
CA ILE A 80 16.31 5.53 -1.49
C ILE A 80 14.82 5.79 -1.35
N TYR A 81 14.01 4.79 -1.64
CA TYR A 81 12.57 4.77 -1.39
C TYR A 81 12.29 3.78 -0.27
N ASN A 82 12.07 4.31 0.94
CA ASN A 82 11.81 3.49 2.11
C ASN A 82 10.31 3.23 2.26
N LEU A 83 9.87 2.09 1.68
CA LEU A 83 8.47 1.65 1.66
C LEU A 83 8.21 0.44 2.57
N ALA A 84 9.26 -0.17 3.12
CA ALA A 84 9.13 -1.33 4.00
C ALA A 84 8.47 -0.94 5.32
N ALA A 85 7.43 -1.66 5.70
CA ALA A 85 6.69 -1.46 6.95
C ALA A 85 5.88 -2.71 7.32
N GLN A 86 5.53 -2.82 8.62
CA GLN A 86 4.36 -3.55 9.05
C GLN A 86 3.15 -2.61 8.86
N SER A 87 2.46 -2.68 7.73
CA SER A 87 1.48 -1.65 7.31
C SER A 87 0.03 -1.95 7.71
N HIS A 88 -0.24 -3.08 8.38
CA HIS A 88 -1.58 -3.45 8.79
C HIS A 88 -1.91 -2.90 10.18
N VAL A 89 -2.75 -1.86 10.25
CA VAL A 89 -3.07 -1.14 11.50
C VAL A 89 -3.59 -2.10 12.59
N GLN A 90 -4.52 -3.02 12.26
CA GLN A 90 -5.05 -3.97 13.25
C GLN A 90 -3.94 -4.86 13.84
N VAL A 91 -3.03 -5.38 13.00
CA VAL A 91 -1.92 -6.23 13.45
C VAL A 91 -0.97 -5.48 14.40
N SER A 92 -0.89 -4.15 14.33
CA SER A 92 -0.05 -3.38 15.23
C SER A 92 -0.50 -3.44 16.70
N PHE A 93 -1.78 -3.72 16.96
CA PHE A 93 -2.27 -3.94 18.32
C PHE A 93 -1.83 -5.30 18.87
N ASP A 94 -1.67 -6.31 18.01
CA ASP A 94 -1.22 -7.65 18.38
C ASP A 94 0.31 -7.73 18.48
N THR A 95 1.03 -6.94 17.66
CA THR A 95 2.51 -6.96 17.57
C THR A 95 3.10 -5.55 17.64
N PRO A 96 2.86 -4.78 18.73
CA PRO A 96 3.28 -3.38 18.81
C PRO A 96 4.80 -3.19 18.83
N GLU A 97 5.53 -4.08 19.48
CA GLU A 97 6.99 -4.03 19.57
C GLU A 97 7.64 -4.26 18.19
N PHE A 98 7.20 -5.30 17.47
CA PHE A 98 7.68 -5.57 16.11
C PHE A 98 7.35 -4.40 15.16
N THR A 99 6.14 -3.83 15.30
CA THR A 99 5.73 -2.65 14.52
C THR A 99 6.66 -1.46 14.81
N ALA A 100 6.98 -1.19 16.07
CA ALA A 100 7.90 -0.11 16.44
C ALA A 100 9.32 -0.36 15.92
N ASP A 101 9.83 -1.58 16.01
CA ASP A 101 11.18 -1.92 15.53
C ASP A 101 11.34 -1.72 14.02
N VAL A 102 10.35 -2.14 13.24
CA VAL A 102 10.38 -2.03 11.77
C VAL A 102 10.04 -0.62 11.31
N ASP A 103 8.94 -0.05 11.78
CA ASP A 103 8.32 1.17 11.23
C ASP A 103 8.90 2.46 11.83
N ALA A 104 9.48 2.40 13.03
CA ALA A 104 10.16 3.51 13.67
C ALA A 104 11.68 3.37 13.59
N VAL A 105 12.25 2.40 14.32
CA VAL A 105 13.70 2.22 14.40
C VAL A 105 14.30 1.81 13.04
N GLY A 106 13.56 1.06 12.23
CA GLY A 106 13.96 0.73 10.86
C GLY A 106 14.23 1.96 9.99
N VAL A 107 13.43 3.03 10.13
CA VAL A 107 13.68 4.31 9.43
C VAL A 107 14.99 4.91 9.84
N LEU A 108 15.26 4.97 11.16
CA LEU A 108 16.55 5.45 11.70
C LEU A 108 17.72 4.63 11.14
N ARG A 109 17.58 3.30 11.04
CA ARG A 109 18.63 2.42 10.48
C ARG A 109 18.97 2.74 9.04
N VAL A 110 17.97 3.11 8.21
CA VAL A 110 18.20 3.55 6.82
C VAL A 110 18.98 4.87 6.79
N LEU A 111 18.57 5.85 7.58
CA LEU A 111 19.24 7.15 7.67
C LEU A 111 20.71 6.99 8.13
N GLU A 112 20.95 6.19 9.17
CA GLU A 112 22.29 5.89 9.67
C GLU A 112 23.13 5.06 8.66
N ALA A 113 22.50 4.19 7.87
CA ALA A 113 23.21 3.47 6.81
C ALA A 113 23.74 4.43 5.73
N VAL A 114 23.00 5.48 5.39
CA VAL A 114 23.46 6.54 4.47
C VAL A 114 24.61 7.34 5.07
N ARG A 115 24.49 7.79 6.33
CA ARG A 115 25.54 8.55 7.01
C ARG A 115 26.83 7.73 7.24
N THR A 116 26.69 6.49 7.68
CA THR A 116 27.84 5.60 7.88
C THR A 116 28.64 5.37 6.59
N ASN A 117 28.01 5.47 5.45
CA ASN A 117 28.65 5.33 4.13
C ASN A 117 29.03 6.68 3.49
N HIS A 118 28.89 7.81 4.20
CA HIS A 118 29.20 9.15 3.73
C HIS A 118 28.50 9.49 2.41
N LEU A 119 27.19 9.21 2.34
CA LEU A 119 26.34 9.46 1.18
C LEU A 119 25.32 10.59 1.44
N GLU A 120 25.38 11.28 2.56
CA GLU A 120 24.45 12.32 2.99
C GLU A 120 24.26 13.44 1.96
N ASP A 121 25.32 13.83 1.26
CA ASP A 121 25.30 14.89 0.25
C ASP A 121 24.85 14.40 -1.15
N THR A 122 24.77 13.11 -1.37
CA THR A 122 24.57 12.53 -2.72
C THR A 122 23.35 11.62 -2.86
N CYS A 123 22.79 11.17 -1.74
CA CYS A 123 21.64 10.27 -1.70
C CYS A 123 20.39 11.02 -1.23
N ARG A 124 19.34 11.00 -2.03
CA ARG A 124 18.02 11.52 -1.66
C ARG A 124 17.15 10.40 -1.08
N ILE A 125 16.40 10.67 -0.02
CA ILE A 125 15.62 9.66 0.69
C ILE A 125 14.15 10.05 0.72
N TYR A 126 13.30 9.17 0.19
CA TYR A 126 11.86 9.23 0.36
C TYR A 126 11.44 8.26 1.48
N GLN A 127 10.71 8.77 2.46
CA GLN A 127 10.07 7.99 3.53
C GLN A 127 8.57 7.91 3.27
N ALA A 128 8.05 6.71 3.12
CA ALA A 128 6.60 6.49 3.13
C ALA A 128 6.06 6.75 4.53
N SER A 129 5.35 7.86 4.71
CA SER A 129 4.58 8.16 5.90
C SER A 129 3.11 7.78 5.69
N THR A 130 2.17 8.27 6.48
CA THR A 130 0.78 7.80 6.45
C THR A 130 -0.18 8.86 6.96
N SER A 131 -1.39 8.91 6.43
CA SER A 131 -2.50 9.71 6.96
C SER A 131 -2.93 9.31 8.38
N GLU A 132 -2.56 8.10 8.83
CA GLU A 132 -2.83 7.63 10.19
C GLU A 132 -2.10 8.48 11.27
N LEU A 133 -1.11 9.32 10.87
CA LEU A 133 -0.50 10.31 11.78
C LEU A 133 -1.53 11.27 12.34
N TYR A 134 -2.52 11.66 11.54
CA TYR A 134 -3.59 12.58 11.96
C TYR A 134 -4.52 11.94 12.99
N GLY A 135 -4.75 10.64 12.91
CA GLY A 135 -5.42 9.82 13.92
C GLY A 135 -6.76 10.37 14.37
N LYS A 136 -6.82 10.88 15.61
CA LYS A 136 -7.98 11.59 16.12
C LYS A 136 -7.99 13.00 15.56
N VAL A 137 -8.54 13.12 14.36
CA VAL A 137 -8.49 14.31 13.51
C VAL A 137 -9.04 15.54 14.19
N GLU A 138 -8.27 16.63 14.18
CA GLU A 138 -8.68 17.93 14.74
C GLU A 138 -9.17 18.90 13.66
N GLU A 139 -8.72 18.73 12.40
CA GLU A 139 -9.06 19.60 11.28
C GLU A 139 -9.35 18.78 10.02
N VAL A 140 -10.21 19.28 9.14
CA VAL A 140 -10.57 18.69 7.84
C VAL A 140 -10.67 19.76 6.75
N PRO A 141 -10.12 19.54 5.55
CA PRO A 141 -9.22 18.44 5.19
C PRO A 141 -7.83 18.57 5.86
N GLN A 142 -7.10 17.45 5.97
CA GLN A 142 -5.76 17.44 6.55
C GLN A 142 -4.71 17.82 5.52
N ASN A 143 -3.77 18.69 5.93
CA ASN A 143 -2.61 19.10 5.15
C ASN A 143 -1.31 18.91 5.95
N GLU A 144 -0.20 19.40 5.44
CA GLU A 144 1.13 19.26 6.04
C GLU A 144 1.28 19.98 7.38
N ASP A 145 0.44 21.00 7.67
CA ASP A 145 0.46 21.80 8.89
C ASP A 145 -0.55 21.32 9.94
N THR A 146 -1.46 20.43 9.58
CA THR A 146 -2.46 19.85 10.49
C THR A 146 -1.78 19.07 11.60
N PRO A 147 -2.11 19.32 12.89
CA PRO A 147 -1.52 18.62 14.02
C PRO A 147 -1.71 17.10 13.95
N PHE A 148 -0.69 16.35 14.30
CA PHE A 148 -0.75 14.90 14.40
C PHE A 148 -1.25 14.43 15.76
N HIS A 149 -2.17 13.47 15.75
CA HIS A 149 -2.72 12.86 16.95
C HIS A 149 -2.87 11.33 16.72
N PRO A 150 -1.74 10.57 16.67
CA PRO A 150 -1.76 9.14 16.30
C PRO A 150 -2.68 8.35 17.21
N TYR A 151 -3.41 7.38 16.63
CA TYR A 151 -4.47 6.65 17.32
C TYR A 151 -4.35 5.13 17.17
N SER A 152 -3.13 4.65 16.94
CA SER A 152 -2.76 3.22 16.92
C SER A 152 -1.25 3.04 17.16
N PRO A 153 -0.78 1.85 17.58
CA PRO A 153 0.66 1.56 17.68
C PRO A 153 1.38 1.77 16.34
N TYR A 154 0.75 1.42 15.22
CA TYR A 154 1.26 1.71 13.88
C TYR A 154 1.46 3.21 13.64
N ALA A 155 0.45 4.03 13.94
CA ALA A 155 0.53 5.47 13.74
C ALA A 155 1.62 6.12 14.62
N VAL A 156 1.80 5.66 15.86
CA VAL A 156 2.88 6.12 16.76
C VAL A 156 4.26 5.78 16.19
N ALA A 157 4.45 4.55 15.68
CA ALA A 157 5.70 4.13 15.06
C ALA A 157 6.02 4.97 13.81
N LYS A 158 5.02 5.19 12.94
CA LYS A 158 5.15 6.03 11.74
C LYS A 158 5.39 7.50 12.08
N LEU A 159 4.84 8.00 13.20
CA LEU A 159 5.10 9.36 13.68
C LEU A 159 6.57 9.54 14.07
N TYR A 160 7.16 8.56 14.77
CA TYR A 160 8.60 8.57 15.00
C TYR A 160 9.38 8.66 13.68
N GLY A 161 9.01 7.81 12.70
CA GLY A 161 9.63 7.80 11.37
C GLY A 161 9.56 9.15 10.66
N TYR A 162 8.42 9.84 10.74
CA TYR A 162 8.24 11.19 10.20
C TYR A 162 9.18 12.21 10.87
N TRP A 163 9.20 12.25 12.19
CA TRP A 163 10.01 13.23 12.91
C TRP A 163 11.50 12.97 12.82
N ILE A 164 11.95 11.72 12.82
CA ILE A 164 13.38 11.42 12.68
C ILE A 164 13.91 11.78 11.29
N VAL A 165 13.10 11.65 10.23
CA VAL A 165 13.44 12.13 8.88
C VAL A 165 13.61 13.64 8.88
N LYS A 166 12.69 14.38 9.50
CA LYS A 166 12.77 15.82 9.62
C LYS A 166 13.99 16.26 10.42
N GLU A 167 14.28 15.61 11.54
CA GLU A 167 15.46 15.88 12.37
C GLU A 167 16.77 15.66 11.59
N TYR A 168 16.86 14.60 10.78
CA TYR A 168 18.06 14.33 9.97
C TYR A 168 18.23 15.34 8.82
N ARG A 169 17.15 15.86 8.30
CA ARG A 169 17.17 16.97 7.35
C ARG A 169 17.74 18.23 7.98
N ASP A 170 17.22 18.58 9.15
CA ASP A 170 17.58 19.84 9.83
C ASP A 170 18.97 19.77 10.46
N ALA A 171 19.34 18.65 11.11
CA ALA A 171 20.60 18.49 11.82
C ALA A 171 21.80 18.19 10.92
N TYR A 172 21.59 17.44 9.83
CA TYR A 172 22.69 16.94 8.98
C TYR A 172 22.61 17.41 7.53
N GLY A 173 21.64 18.24 7.18
CA GLY A 173 21.48 18.74 5.82
C GLY A 173 21.10 17.67 4.78
N MET A 174 20.65 16.50 5.22
CA MET A 174 20.31 15.40 4.32
C MET A 174 19.09 15.74 3.48
N PHE A 175 19.11 15.36 2.19
CA PHE A 175 17.93 15.47 1.36
C PHE A 175 16.99 14.30 1.67
N CYS A 176 16.13 14.45 2.65
CA CYS A 176 15.14 13.45 3.03
C CYS A 176 13.75 14.07 3.20
N CYS A 177 12.74 13.38 2.66
CA CYS A 177 11.36 13.85 2.55
C CYS A 177 10.39 12.76 2.99
N SER A 178 9.27 13.17 3.59
CA SER A 178 8.17 12.28 3.90
C SER A 178 6.97 12.54 2.98
N GLY A 179 6.43 11.47 2.37
CA GLY A 179 5.11 11.52 1.75
C GLY A 179 4.05 11.05 2.74
N ILE A 180 3.14 11.93 3.14
CA ILE A 180 2.01 11.60 4.01
C ILE A 180 0.92 10.99 3.15
N LEU A 181 1.00 9.67 2.99
CA LEU A 181 0.14 8.92 2.09
C LEU A 181 -1.25 8.71 2.67
N PHE A 182 -2.26 9.15 1.94
CA PHE A 182 -3.64 8.71 2.16
C PHE A 182 -3.84 7.32 1.52
N ASN A 183 -5.01 6.72 1.75
CA ASN A 183 -5.23 5.35 1.29
C ASN A 183 -5.08 5.25 -0.22
N HIS A 184 -4.30 4.31 -0.68
CA HIS A 184 -4.08 4.07 -2.11
C HIS A 184 -4.09 2.57 -2.38
N GLU A 185 -4.87 2.22 -3.37
CA GLU A 185 -5.32 0.86 -3.60
C GLU A 185 -4.96 0.41 -5.02
N SER A 186 -4.99 -0.87 -5.24
CA SER A 186 -4.83 -1.47 -6.57
C SER A 186 -5.20 -2.94 -6.57
N GLU A 187 -5.16 -3.56 -7.72
CA GLU A 187 -5.22 -5.00 -7.90
C GLU A 187 -4.05 -5.75 -7.19
N ARG A 188 -3.00 -5.03 -6.75
CA ARG A 188 -1.87 -5.58 -5.97
C ARG A 188 -2.00 -5.34 -4.47
N ARG A 189 -3.11 -4.77 -4.00
CA ARG A 189 -3.36 -4.58 -2.56
C ARG A 189 -3.38 -5.92 -1.83
N GLY A 190 -2.91 -5.96 -0.58
CA GLY A 190 -3.01 -7.15 0.26
C GLY A 190 -4.47 -7.55 0.51
N GLU A 191 -4.79 -8.84 0.46
CA GLU A 191 -6.18 -9.36 0.52
C GLU A 191 -6.87 -9.11 1.87
N THR A 192 -6.11 -8.83 2.93
CA THR A 192 -6.63 -8.53 4.27
C THR A 192 -7.09 -7.08 4.42
N PHE A 193 -6.74 -6.19 3.49
CA PHE A 193 -7.22 -4.80 3.49
C PHE A 193 -8.64 -4.70 2.98
N VAL A 194 -9.42 -3.79 3.57
CA VAL A 194 -10.87 -3.68 3.36
C VAL A 194 -11.26 -3.59 1.87
N THR A 195 -10.57 -2.80 1.10
CA THR A 195 -10.84 -2.61 -0.33
C THR A 195 -10.67 -3.89 -1.13
N ARG A 196 -9.52 -4.59 -0.97
CA ARG A 196 -9.26 -5.84 -1.64
C ARG A 196 -10.17 -6.97 -1.12
N LYS A 197 -10.46 -6.99 0.18
CA LYS A 197 -11.45 -7.90 0.76
C LYS A 197 -12.82 -7.76 0.08
N ILE A 198 -13.25 -6.52 -0.21
CA ILE A 198 -14.52 -6.23 -0.89
C ILE A 198 -14.47 -6.72 -2.33
N THR A 199 -13.45 -6.38 -3.10
CA THR A 199 -13.38 -6.73 -4.53
C THR A 199 -13.27 -8.23 -4.77
N LEU A 200 -12.46 -8.93 -3.95
CA LEU A 200 -12.39 -10.40 -3.98
C LEU A 200 -13.71 -11.06 -3.59
N ALA A 201 -14.39 -10.55 -2.55
CA ALA A 201 -15.68 -11.08 -2.13
C ALA A 201 -16.74 -10.87 -3.23
N ALA A 202 -16.81 -9.67 -3.84
CA ALA A 202 -17.71 -9.41 -4.95
C ALA A 202 -17.47 -10.37 -6.12
N ALA A 203 -16.20 -10.62 -6.48
CA ALA A 203 -15.83 -11.56 -7.52
C ALA A 203 -16.21 -13.02 -7.19
N ARG A 204 -15.95 -13.45 -5.95
CA ARG A 204 -16.29 -14.81 -5.47
C ARG A 204 -17.80 -15.02 -5.38
N ILE A 205 -18.54 -14.02 -4.89
CA ILE A 205 -20.00 -14.08 -4.77
C ILE A 205 -20.65 -14.14 -6.18
N ALA A 206 -20.20 -13.30 -7.10
CA ALA A 206 -20.67 -13.30 -8.48
C ALA A 206 -20.44 -14.64 -9.20
N GLN A 207 -19.39 -15.36 -8.83
CA GLN A 207 -19.07 -16.69 -9.37
C GLN A 207 -19.58 -17.85 -8.51
N GLY A 208 -20.43 -17.58 -7.49
CA GLY A 208 -21.03 -18.62 -6.65
C GLY A 208 -20.07 -19.35 -5.70
N LYS A 209 -18.93 -18.74 -5.37
CA LYS A 209 -17.86 -19.33 -4.53
C LYS A 209 -17.85 -18.81 -3.11
N GLN A 210 -18.65 -17.81 -2.81
CA GLN A 210 -18.82 -17.21 -1.50
C GLN A 210 -20.26 -16.76 -1.32
N ASP A 211 -20.82 -16.94 -0.14
CA ASP A 211 -22.22 -16.57 0.12
C ASP A 211 -22.38 -15.12 0.57
N LYS A 212 -21.50 -14.63 1.44
CA LYS A 212 -21.60 -13.31 2.06
C LYS A 212 -20.24 -12.69 2.31
N LEU A 213 -20.24 -11.35 2.39
CA LEU A 213 -19.13 -10.52 2.84
C LEU A 213 -19.47 -9.91 4.20
N TYR A 214 -18.56 -10.07 5.17
CA TYR A 214 -18.67 -9.44 6.50
C TYR A 214 -17.67 -8.29 6.61
N LEU A 215 -18.15 -7.13 7.04
CA LEU A 215 -17.38 -5.89 7.18
C LEU A 215 -17.64 -5.23 8.54
N GLY A 216 -16.83 -4.25 8.91
CA GLY A 216 -17.08 -3.35 10.04
C GLY A 216 -17.96 -2.16 9.62
N ASN A 217 -17.60 -0.97 10.08
CA ASN A 217 -18.36 0.23 9.86
C ASN A 217 -18.40 0.66 8.38
N LEU A 218 -19.56 0.51 7.73
CA LEU A 218 -19.76 0.89 6.32
C LEU A 218 -19.79 2.41 6.09
N SER A 219 -19.96 3.20 7.15
CA SER A 219 -20.00 4.67 7.07
C SER A 219 -18.65 5.34 7.22
N SER A 220 -17.58 4.58 7.50
CA SER A 220 -16.22 5.12 7.56
C SER A 220 -15.84 5.76 6.23
N LEU A 221 -15.29 6.98 6.31
CA LEU A 221 -14.88 7.77 5.14
C LEU A 221 -13.38 7.69 4.94
N ARG A 222 -12.95 7.47 3.72
CA ARG A 222 -11.52 7.43 3.33
C ARG A 222 -11.32 8.15 2.00
N ASP A 223 -10.16 8.75 1.86
CA ASP A 223 -9.65 9.25 0.59
C ASP A 223 -8.87 8.10 -0.06
N TRP A 224 -9.37 7.56 -1.17
CA TRP A 224 -8.78 6.43 -1.90
C TRP A 224 -8.29 6.82 -3.27
N GLY A 225 -7.00 6.67 -3.52
CA GLY A 225 -6.40 6.84 -4.84
C GLY A 225 -5.83 5.54 -5.42
N TYR A 226 -5.36 5.59 -6.65
CA TYR A 226 -4.71 4.47 -7.33
C TYR A 226 -3.21 4.44 -7.02
N ALA A 227 -2.71 3.33 -6.50
CA ALA A 227 -1.31 3.19 -6.08
C ALA A 227 -0.31 3.48 -7.21
N LYS A 228 -0.64 3.16 -8.45
CA LYS A 228 0.21 3.44 -9.61
C LYS A 228 0.37 4.94 -9.87
N ASP A 229 -0.64 5.75 -9.55
CA ASP A 229 -0.54 7.21 -9.65
C ASP A 229 0.29 7.79 -8.49
N TYR A 230 0.22 7.16 -7.30
CA TYR A 230 0.93 7.60 -6.10
C TYR A 230 2.45 7.41 -6.19
N VAL A 231 2.93 6.33 -6.81
CA VAL A 231 4.38 6.10 -6.95
C VAL A 231 5.06 7.16 -7.82
N GLU A 232 4.35 7.76 -8.77
CA GLU A 232 4.86 8.91 -9.52
C GLU A 232 5.08 10.12 -8.61
N CYS A 233 4.15 10.39 -7.67
CA CYS A 233 4.31 11.47 -6.69
C CYS A 233 5.53 11.23 -5.79
N MET A 234 5.76 9.99 -5.35
CA MET A 234 6.95 9.62 -4.57
C MET A 234 8.24 10.00 -5.31
N TRP A 235 8.28 9.73 -6.60
CA TRP A 235 9.42 10.10 -7.44
C TRP A 235 9.53 11.62 -7.61
N LEU A 236 8.44 12.33 -7.91
CA LEU A 236 8.43 13.80 -8.08
C LEU A 236 8.92 14.54 -6.84
N ILE A 237 8.62 14.04 -5.64
CA ILE A 237 9.10 14.61 -4.37
C ILE A 237 10.64 14.61 -4.31
N LEU A 238 11.28 13.55 -4.76
CA LEU A 238 12.74 13.47 -4.78
C LEU A 238 13.39 14.26 -5.94
N GLN A 239 12.62 14.74 -6.93
CA GLN A 239 13.17 15.55 -8.03
C GLN A 239 13.22 17.06 -7.69
N GLN A 240 12.68 17.48 -6.56
CA GLN A 240 12.66 18.88 -6.15
C GLN A 240 14.07 19.40 -5.78
N GLU A 241 14.24 20.72 -5.84
CA GLU A 241 15.50 21.37 -5.45
C GLU A 241 15.75 21.34 -3.94
N LYS A 242 14.66 21.39 -3.17
CA LYS A 242 14.71 21.39 -1.69
C LYS A 242 13.87 20.24 -1.13
N PRO A 243 14.33 19.62 -0.01
CA PRO A 243 13.56 18.58 0.64
C PRO A 243 12.36 19.18 1.38
N GLU A 244 11.16 18.72 1.01
CA GLU A 244 9.90 19.06 1.67
C GLU A 244 9.02 17.81 1.83
N ASP A 245 8.12 17.87 2.83
CA ASP A 245 7.11 16.84 3.05
C ASP A 245 5.83 17.20 2.31
N PHE A 246 5.09 16.18 1.84
CA PHE A 246 3.88 16.37 1.04
C PHE A 246 2.76 15.43 1.46
N VAL A 247 1.54 15.96 1.54
CA VAL A 247 0.32 15.16 1.58
C VAL A 247 0.06 14.59 0.18
N ILE A 248 -0.10 13.28 0.11
CA ILE A 248 -0.41 12.56 -1.12
C ILE A 248 -1.81 11.97 -0.99
N ALA A 249 -2.80 12.63 -1.60
CA ALA A 249 -4.22 12.35 -1.48
C ALA A 249 -4.96 12.68 -2.77
N THR A 250 -6.19 12.21 -2.92
CA THR A 250 -7.05 12.62 -4.03
C THR A 250 -7.79 13.92 -3.74
N GLY A 251 -8.05 14.24 -2.48
CA GLY A 251 -8.89 15.34 -2.04
C GLY A 251 -10.38 15.00 -2.05
N VAL A 252 -10.74 13.75 -2.28
CA VAL A 252 -12.14 13.30 -2.32
C VAL A 252 -12.33 12.10 -1.40
N GLN A 253 -13.38 12.15 -0.58
CA GLN A 253 -13.73 11.06 0.32
C GLN A 253 -14.85 10.20 -0.24
N HIS A 254 -14.77 8.91 0.05
CA HIS A 254 -15.80 7.93 -0.21
C HIS A 254 -16.03 7.04 1.01
N SER A 255 -17.25 6.55 1.18
CA SER A 255 -17.57 5.60 2.24
C SER A 255 -17.24 4.16 1.83
N VAL A 256 -17.04 3.29 2.83
CA VAL A 256 -16.91 1.83 2.59
C VAL A 256 -18.16 1.30 1.89
N ARG A 257 -19.34 1.86 2.19
CA ARG A 257 -20.62 1.54 1.51
C ARG A 257 -20.56 1.84 0.01
N GLU A 258 -20.07 3.05 -0.36
CA GLU A 258 -19.90 3.41 -1.77
C GLU A 258 -18.91 2.48 -2.47
N PHE A 259 -17.81 2.12 -1.81
CA PHE A 259 -16.85 1.17 -2.36
C PHE A 259 -17.51 -0.19 -2.62
N CYS A 260 -18.30 -0.71 -1.66
CA CYS A 260 -19.08 -1.94 -1.86
C CYS A 260 -20.05 -1.81 -3.03
N HIS A 261 -20.79 -0.70 -3.10
CA HIS A 261 -21.75 -0.47 -4.19
C HIS A 261 -21.08 -0.58 -5.56
N TYR A 262 -19.97 0.14 -5.78
CA TYR A 262 -19.25 0.08 -7.05
C TYR A 262 -18.61 -1.29 -7.30
N ALA A 263 -18.03 -1.92 -6.27
CA ALA A 263 -17.41 -3.23 -6.44
C ALA A 263 -18.41 -4.29 -6.89
N PHE A 264 -19.57 -4.36 -6.25
CA PHE A 264 -20.62 -5.31 -6.64
C PHE A 264 -21.23 -4.97 -7.99
N LYS A 265 -21.46 -3.67 -8.30
CA LYS A 265 -21.91 -3.22 -9.62
C LYS A 265 -20.98 -3.71 -10.74
N HIS A 266 -19.66 -3.55 -10.57
CA HIS A 266 -18.68 -4.04 -11.56
C HIS A 266 -18.56 -5.57 -11.61
N ALA A 267 -18.99 -6.28 -10.56
CA ALA A 267 -19.15 -7.74 -10.56
C ALA A 267 -20.49 -8.21 -11.12
N GLY A 268 -21.36 -7.29 -11.60
CA GLY A 268 -22.66 -7.60 -12.19
C GLY A 268 -23.80 -7.75 -11.17
N ILE A 269 -23.63 -7.29 -9.95
CA ILE A 269 -24.62 -7.38 -8.85
C ILE A 269 -25.02 -5.97 -8.40
N GLU A 270 -26.30 -5.66 -8.39
CA GLU A 270 -26.80 -4.38 -7.92
C GLU A 270 -27.24 -4.45 -6.46
N LEU A 271 -26.48 -3.80 -5.55
CA LEU A 271 -26.81 -3.77 -4.12
C LEU A 271 -27.75 -2.63 -3.74
N GLU A 272 -28.66 -2.93 -2.82
CA GLU A 272 -29.43 -1.98 -2.03
C GLU A 272 -29.05 -2.13 -0.56
N PHE A 273 -28.66 -1.03 0.10
CA PHE A 273 -28.34 -1.05 1.54
C PHE A 273 -29.58 -0.71 2.36
N ARG A 274 -29.87 -1.52 3.39
CA ARG A 274 -30.97 -1.33 4.33
C ARG A 274 -30.48 -1.49 5.76
N GLY A 275 -31.07 -0.75 6.70
CA GLY A 275 -30.65 -0.72 8.09
C GLY A 275 -29.56 0.32 8.37
N LYS A 276 -28.99 0.31 9.56
CA LYS A 276 -27.89 1.18 10.00
C LYS A 276 -27.02 0.46 11.05
N GLY A 277 -25.73 0.81 11.11
CA GLY A 277 -24.80 0.24 12.09
C GLY A 277 -24.70 -1.29 11.95
N LEU A 278 -24.85 -2.02 13.04
CA LEU A 278 -24.76 -3.49 13.03
C LEU A 278 -25.91 -4.18 12.27
N ASP A 279 -27.07 -3.51 12.15
CA ASP A 279 -28.21 -4.05 11.41
C ASP A 279 -28.15 -3.75 9.91
N GLU A 280 -27.13 -3.03 9.45
CA GLU A 280 -27.01 -2.66 8.04
C GLU A 280 -26.65 -3.86 7.18
N LYS A 281 -27.39 -4.03 6.07
CA LYS A 281 -27.25 -5.13 5.12
C LYS A 281 -27.23 -4.62 3.69
N GLY A 282 -26.31 -5.18 2.89
CA GLY A 282 -26.31 -5.04 1.44
C GLY A 282 -27.07 -6.20 0.81
N ILE A 283 -28.15 -5.90 0.09
CA ILE A 283 -29.09 -6.85 -0.47
C ILE A 283 -28.99 -6.79 -1.99
N ASP A 284 -28.86 -7.93 -2.64
CA ASP A 284 -28.97 -8.02 -4.10
C ASP A 284 -30.38 -7.71 -4.55
N LYS A 285 -30.56 -6.67 -5.35
CA LYS A 285 -31.87 -6.24 -5.84
C LYS A 285 -32.58 -7.30 -6.71
N ALA A 286 -31.81 -8.12 -7.43
CA ALA A 286 -32.36 -9.10 -8.32
C ALA A 286 -32.90 -10.34 -7.60
N THR A 287 -32.21 -10.78 -6.54
CA THR A 287 -32.52 -12.05 -5.85
C THR A 287 -33.10 -11.87 -4.46
N GLY A 288 -32.98 -10.68 -3.86
CA GLY A 288 -33.34 -10.43 -2.46
C GLY A 288 -32.39 -11.04 -1.44
N ARG A 289 -31.27 -11.65 -1.86
CA ARG A 289 -30.27 -12.27 -0.98
C ARG A 289 -29.48 -11.20 -0.25
N VAL A 290 -29.21 -11.41 1.03
CA VAL A 290 -28.26 -10.60 1.78
C VAL A 290 -26.83 -11.04 1.43
N LEU A 291 -26.05 -10.14 0.84
CA LEU A 291 -24.69 -10.41 0.38
C LEU A 291 -23.62 -9.70 1.22
N VAL A 292 -23.98 -8.58 1.89
CA VAL A 292 -23.09 -7.85 2.78
C VAL A 292 -23.75 -7.70 4.15
N GLU A 293 -23.02 -8.02 5.20
CA GLU A 293 -23.44 -7.86 6.60
C GLU A 293 -22.37 -7.15 7.42
N VAL A 294 -22.79 -6.37 8.39
CA VAL A 294 -21.88 -5.75 9.38
C VAL A 294 -21.66 -6.70 10.54
N SER A 295 -20.40 -6.86 11.00
CA SER A 295 -20.02 -7.66 12.16
C SER A 295 -19.13 -6.88 13.11
N GLU A 296 -19.37 -7.02 14.41
CA GLU A 296 -18.54 -6.44 15.48
C GLU A 296 -17.09 -6.94 15.44
N ASP A 297 -16.84 -8.15 14.94
CA ASP A 297 -15.52 -8.75 14.86
C ASP A 297 -14.54 -7.94 13.97
N PHE A 298 -15.08 -7.05 13.12
CA PHE A 298 -14.31 -6.19 12.24
C PHE A 298 -14.21 -4.72 12.71
N TYR A 299 -14.63 -4.43 13.94
CA TYR A 299 -14.39 -3.13 14.57
C TYR A 299 -13.03 -3.13 15.24
N ARG A 300 -12.31 -2.01 15.12
CA ARG A 300 -11.02 -1.81 15.78
C ARG A 300 -11.21 -1.29 17.20
N PRO A 301 -10.27 -1.54 18.14
CA PRO A 301 -10.29 -0.94 19.48
C PRO A 301 -10.38 0.58 19.44
N THR A 302 -9.67 1.19 18.48
CA THR A 302 -9.77 2.60 18.12
C THR A 302 -9.84 2.71 16.62
N ASP A 303 -10.83 3.42 16.08
CA ASP A 303 -10.98 3.60 14.63
C ASP A 303 -10.94 5.10 14.27
N VAL A 304 -10.24 5.40 13.19
CA VAL A 304 -10.20 6.74 12.61
C VAL A 304 -11.40 6.87 11.68
N VAL A 305 -12.31 7.77 12.04
CA VAL A 305 -13.59 7.92 11.31
C VAL A 305 -13.44 8.72 10.03
N ASN A 306 -12.50 9.69 10.01
CA ASN A 306 -12.44 10.69 8.94
C ASN A 306 -10.99 10.98 8.55
N LEU A 307 -10.57 10.48 7.39
CA LEU A 307 -9.30 10.84 6.76
C LEU A 307 -9.59 11.46 5.39
N TRP A 308 -9.33 12.76 5.29
CA TRP A 308 -9.57 13.57 4.10
C TRP A 308 -8.37 14.45 3.80
N GLY A 309 -7.56 14.11 2.82
CA GLY A 309 -6.33 14.82 2.50
C GLY A 309 -6.55 16.07 1.65
N ASP A 310 -5.74 17.10 1.89
CA ASP A 310 -5.62 18.26 1.02
C ASP A 310 -4.35 18.14 0.17
N PRO A 311 -4.45 17.78 -1.12
CA PRO A 311 -3.30 17.63 -2.00
C PRO A 311 -2.82 18.94 -2.63
N THR A 312 -3.26 20.11 -2.18
CA THR A 312 -2.99 21.41 -2.82
C THR A 312 -1.49 21.64 -3.01
N LYS A 313 -0.69 21.40 -1.99
CA LYS A 313 0.78 21.55 -2.07
C LYS A 313 1.40 20.65 -3.15
N ALA A 314 0.98 19.39 -3.23
CA ALA A 314 1.46 18.47 -4.26
C ALA A 314 1.05 18.90 -5.67
N LYS A 315 -0.19 19.39 -5.83
CA LYS A 315 -0.68 19.93 -7.11
C LYS A 315 0.12 21.15 -7.55
N GLU A 316 0.33 22.12 -6.66
CA GLU A 316 0.99 23.39 -6.98
C GLU A 316 2.49 23.23 -7.21
N LYS A 317 3.19 22.49 -6.34
CA LYS A 317 4.66 22.38 -6.39
C LYS A 317 5.16 21.26 -7.28
N LEU A 318 4.45 20.12 -7.33
CA LEU A 318 4.88 18.95 -8.10
C LEU A 318 4.15 18.82 -9.45
N GLY A 319 3.08 19.58 -9.67
CA GLY A 319 2.20 19.40 -10.81
C GLY A 319 1.47 18.06 -10.81
N TRP A 320 1.36 17.42 -9.64
CA TRP A 320 0.74 16.11 -9.50
C TRP A 320 -0.73 16.22 -9.11
N ASP A 321 -1.63 15.77 -9.96
CA ASP A 321 -3.07 15.72 -9.70
C ASP A 321 -3.64 14.33 -10.04
N PRO A 322 -3.87 13.47 -9.06
CA PRO A 322 -4.35 12.10 -9.29
C PRO A 322 -5.78 12.06 -9.83
N MET A 323 -6.58 13.11 -9.61
CA MET A 323 -7.95 13.18 -10.13
C MET A 323 -8.02 13.30 -11.66
N GLN A 324 -6.94 13.75 -12.30
CA GLN A 324 -6.82 13.78 -13.76
C GLN A 324 -6.31 12.45 -14.34
N LYS A 325 -5.98 11.46 -13.49
CA LYS A 325 -5.42 10.16 -13.89
C LYS A 325 -6.46 9.06 -13.74
N THR A 326 -6.73 8.65 -12.50
CA THR A 326 -7.63 7.53 -12.20
C THR A 326 -8.74 7.97 -11.23
N SER A 327 -9.99 7.94 -11.68
CA SER A 327 -11.13 8.22 -10.82
C SER A 327 -11.41 7.08 -9.85
N PHE A 328 -12.17 7.35 -8.78
CA PHE A 328 -12.57 6.34 -7.80
C PHE A 328 -13.30 5.14 -8.44
N GLU A 329 -14.28 5.40 -9.31
CA GLU A 329 -15.01 4.31 -10.00
C GLU A 329 -14.09 3.49 -10.92
N GLN A 330 -13.14 4.13 -11.62
CA GLN A 330 -12.13 3.43 -12.43
C GLN A 330 -11.21 2.56 -11.57
N LEU A 331 -10.77 3.06 -10.41
CA LEU A 331 -9.96 2.28 -9.46
C LEU A 331 -10.69 1.00 -9.05
N VAL A 332 -11.95 1.13 -8.62
CA VAL A 332 -12.77 -0.03 -8.20
C VAL A 332 -12.96 -1.00 -9.36
N ALA A 333 -13.24 -0.49 -10.57
CA ALA A 333 -13.40 -1.30 -11.77
C ALA A 333 -12.12 -2.11 -12.12
N ILE A 334 -10.94 -1.47 -12.04
CA ILE A 334 -9.64 -2.13 -12.26
C ILE A 334 -9.46 -3.30 -11.27
N MET A 335 -9.71 -3.04 -9.99
CA MET A 335 -9.55 -4.05 -8.94
C MET A 335 -10.51 -5.22 -9.13
N VAL A 336 -11.79 -4.94 -9.37
CA VAL A 336 -12.82 -5.98 -9.56
C VAL A 336 -12.54 -6.81 -10.81
N LYS A 337 -12.18 -6.18 -11.94
CA LYS A 337 -11.83 -6.89 -13.17
C LYS A 337 -10.70 -7.89 -12.91
N HIS A 338 -9.63 -7.45 -12.28
CA HIS A 338 -8.50 -8.34 -11.94
C HIS A 338 -8.95 -9.50 -11.04
N ASP A 339 -9.75 -9.24 -10.02
CA ASP A 339 -10.19 -10.25 -9.08
C ASP A 339 -11.17 -11.25 -9.72
N MET A 340 -12.01 -10.80 -10.63
CA MET A 340 -12.88 -11.68 -11.43
C MET A 340 -12.06 -12.66 -12.28
N GLU A 341 -11.00 -12.18 -12.93
CA GLU A 341 -10.08 -12.99 -13.72
C GLU A 341 -9.31 -13.98 -12.86
N GLN A 342 -8.77 -13.52 -11.71
CA GLN A 342 -8.04 -14.36 -10.76
C GLN A 342 -8.91 -15.48 -10.20
N VAL A 343 -10.11 -15.16 -9.72
CA VAL A 343 -11.05 -16.13 -9.15
C VAL A 343 -11.49 -17.17 -10.18
N ALA A 344 -11.65 -16.79 -11.46
CA ALA A 344 -11.94 -17.70 -12.55
C ALA A 344 -10.76 -18.65 -12.83
N ALA A 345 -9.53 -18.11 -12.89
CA ALA A 345 -8.32 -18.90 -13.11
C ALA A 345 -8.05 -19.91 -12.00
N ASP A 346 -8.22 -19.52 -10.74
CA ASP A 346 -8.08 -20.39 -9.56
C ASP A 346 -9.05 -21.57 -9.63
N HIS A 347 -10.28 -21.34 -10.11
CA HIS A 347 -11.27 -22.40 -10.28
C HIS A 347 -10.84 -23.41 -11.33
N VAL A 348 -10.38 -22.95 -12.50
CA VAL A 348 -9.88 -23.81 -13.56
C VAL A 348 -8.71 -24.66 -13.05
N ALA A 349 -7.76 -24.04 -12.34
CA ALA A 349 -6.62 -24.75 -11.76
C ALA A 349 -7.04 -25.81 -10.72
N GLN A 350 -8.05 -25.51 -9.91
CA GLN A 350 -8.61 -26.44 -8.93
C GLN A 350 -9.28 -27.64 -9.61
N VAL A 351 -10.12 -27.39 -10.62
CA VAL A 351 -10.80 -28.46 -11.41
C VAL A 351 -9.77 -29.34 -12.10
N MET A 352 -8.72 -28.77 -12.69
CA MET A 352 -7.65 -29.54 -13.33
C MET A 352 -6.90 -30.42 -12.33
N ARG A 353 -6.61 -29.92 -11.10
CA ARG A 353 -5.96 -30.71 -10.04
C ARG A 353 -6.83 -31.89 -9.59
N VAL A 354 -8.13 -31.69 -9.42
CA VAL A 354 -9.08 -32.75 -9.03
C VAL A 354 -9.13 -33.81 -10.13
N ASN A 355 -9.29 -33.41 -11.38
CA ASN A 355 -9.32 -34.33 -12.52
C ASN A 355 -8.03 -35.12 -12.67
N LEU A 356 -6.85 -34.47 -12.45
CA LEU A 356 -5.57 -35.15 -12.48
C LEU A 356 -5.42 -36.17 -11.35
N ALA A 357 -5.86 -35.82 -10.14
CA ALA A 357 -5.84 -36.74 -8.98
C ALA A 357 -6.71 -37.96 -9.25
N GLU A 358 -7.94 -37.78 -9.74
CA GLU A 358 -8.83 -38.91 -10.12
C GLU A 358 -8.24 -39.76 -11.25
N TYR A 359 -7.50 -39.13 -12.20
CA TYR A 359 -6.86 -39.85 -13.31
C TYR A 359 -5.70 -40.72 -12.82
N LEU A 360 -4.95 -40.22 -11.82
CA LEU A 360 -3.85 -40.98 -11.19
C LEU A 360 -4.37 -42.10 -10.30
N GLU A 361 -5.46 -41.88 -9.54
CA GLU A 361 -6.07 -42.91 -8.71
C GLU A 361 -6.69 -44.06 -9.57
N LYS A 362 -7.20 -43.78 -10.75
CA LYS A 362 -7.73 -44.78 -11.67
C LYS A 362 -6.65 -45.55 -12.44
N GLY A 363 -5.39 -45.33 -12.17
CA GLY A 363 -4.26 -46.12 -12.72
C GLY A 363 -4.05 -46.03 -14.22
N VAL A 364 -4.47 -44.96 -14.86
CA VAL A 364 -4.41 -44.77 -16.33
C VAL A 364 -3.03 -44.32 -16.82
N VAL A 365 -2.08 -44.06 -15.90
CA VAL A 365 -0.69 -43.82 -16.26
C VAL A 365 0.14 -45.02 -15.80
N LYS A 366 0.51 -45.87 -16.73
CA LYS A 366 1.58 -46.88 -16.58
C LYS A 366 2.92 -46.25 -16.96
#